data_d24855f8583751b9917836d4d2c0b3f2
#
_entry.id   d24855f8583751b9917836d4d2c0b3f2
#
_cell.length_a   1.000
_cell.length_b   1.000
_cell.length_c   1.000
_cell.angle_alpha   90.00
_cell.angle_beta   90.00
_cell.angle_gamma   90.00
#
_symmetry.space_group_name_H-M   'P 1'
#
loop_
_entity.id
_entity.type
_entity.pdbx_description
1 polymer ?
#
loop_
_entity_poly.entity_id
_entity_poly.type
_entity_poly.pdbx_seq_one_letter_code
_entity_poly.pdbx_strand_id
1 'polypeptide(L)'
;FDVLVVGGGPAGSSAAVYAARKGIRTGMVVETFGGQVMETVGIENMIGTPYTEGPKLMAQVEEHAKKYPIDIMKNQRVKNIEKKDLIEVELENGAVLKAKTAVLSVGARWRNVNVPGEEEFRTKGVTNCPHCDGPIFTGKKVAVIGGGNSGIEAAIDLAGLAEHVYVLEFLPTLKADQVLQDRVQQLKNVTVLTNVATKEIHGSDQVEAITYLD
;
A
#
# COMPACT_ATOMS: atom_id res chain seq x y z
N PHE A 1 5.15 14.40 -24.65
CA PHE A 1 5.12 15.15 -23.39
C PHE A 1 6.51 15.62 -22.99
N ASP A 2 6.57 16.71 -22.23
CA ASP A 2 7.82 17.07 -21.54
C ASP A 2 7.97 16.20 -20.28
N VAL A 3 6.88 16.00 -19.54
CA VAL A 3 6.79 15.12 -18.37
C VAL A 3 5.64 14.14 -18.54
N LEU A 4 5.90 12.85 -18.37
CA LEU A 4 4.87 11.83 -18.26
C LEU A 4 4.90 11.22 -16.86
N VAL A 5 3.80 11.34 -16.13
CA VAL A 5 3.64 10.75 -14.81
C VAL A 5 2.96 9.38 -14.94
N VAL A 6 3.58 8.35 -14.38
CA VAL A 6 3.04 6.99 -14.32
C VAL A 6 2.52 6.72 -12.92
N GLY A 7 1.21 6.64 -12.79
CA GLY A 7 0.50 6.42 -11.52
C GLY A 7 -0.33 7.60 -11.08
N GLY A 8 -1.57 7.32 -10.66
CA GLY A 8 -2.61 8.31 -10.29
C GLY A 8 -2.91 8.40 -8.80
N GLY A 9 -2.00 7.95 -7.95
CA GLY A 9 -2.08 8.13 -6.50
C GLY A 9 -1.70 9.56 -6.06
N PRO A 10 -1.66 9.86 -4.75
CA PRO A 10 -1.33 11.19 -4.22
C PRO A 10 0.00 11.74 -4.76
N ALA A 11 1.04 10.91 -4.82
CA ALA A 11 2.35 11.32 -5.30
C ALA A 11 2.35 11.71 -6.78
N GLY A 12 1.73 10.88 -7.65
CA GLY A 12 1.64 11.17 -9.08
C GLY A 12 0.78 12.38 -9.37
N SER A 13 -0.35 12.50 -8.69
CA SER A 13 -1.24 13.66 -8.83
C SER A 13 -0.54 14.96 -8.42
N SER A 14 0.20 14.93 -7.32
CA SER A 14 1.01 16.07 -6.87
C SER A 14 2.06 16.44 -7.91
N ALA A 15 2.83 15.46 -8.40
CA ALA A 15 3.86 15.69 -9.42
C ALA A 15 3.26 16.31 -10.70
N ALA A 16 2.14 15.77 -11.18
CA ALA A 16 1.48 16.26 -12.39
C ALA A 16 0.95 17.70 -12.21
N VAL A 17 0.31 18.00 -11.09
CA VAL A 17 -0.17 19.36 -10.78
C VAL A 17 0.99 20.35 -10.74
N TYR A 18 2.10 20.02 -10.06
CA TYR A 18 3.25 20.90 -9.97
C TYR A 18 3.94 21.11 -11.34
N ALA A 19 4.06 20.08 -12.15
CA ALA A 19 4.59 20.20 -13.50
C ALA A 19 3.70 21.12 -14.37
N ALA A 20 2.40 20.89 -14.38
CA ALA A 20 1.45 21.70 -15.14
C ALA A 20 1.42 23.16 -14.68
N ARG A 21 1.51 23.42 -13.37
CA ARG A 21 1.62 24.79 -12.81
C ARG A 21 2.88 25.54 -13.26
N LYS A 22 3.93 24.83 -13.66
CA LYS A 22 5.15 25.41 -14.26
C LYS A 22 5.03 25.61 -15.78
N GLY A 23 3.88 25.35 -16.37
CA GLY A 23 3.68 25.44 -17.82
C GLY A 23 4.32 24.30 -18.61
N ILE A 24 4.71 23.21 -17.94
CA ILE A 24 5.32 22.05 -18.57
C ILE A 24 4.21 21.17 -19.16
N ARG A 25 4.35 20.75 -20.43
CA ARG A 25 3.40 19.84 -21.07
C ARG A 25 3.41 18.49 -20.38
N THR A 26 2.35 18.22 -19.63
CA THR A 26 2.26 17.09 -18.71
C THR A 26 1.21 16.08 -19.15
N GLY A 27 1.61 14.80 -19.23
CA GLY A 27 0.70 13.66 -19.34
C GLY A 27 0.71 12.83 -18.07
N MET A 28 -0.37 12.10 -17.83
CA MET A 28 -0.49 11.17 -16.72
C MET A 28 -1.14 9.86 -17.19
N VAL A 29 -0.50 8.73 -16.92
CA VAL A 29 -1.05 7.39 -17.16
C VAL A 29 -1.51 6.78 -15.85
N VAL A 30 -2.77 6.35 -15.80
CA VAL A 30 -3.41 5.91 -14.57
C VAL A 30 -4.21 4.63 -14.82
N GLU A 31 -3.86 3.55 -14.14
CA GLU A 31 -4.68 2.33 -14.13
C GLU A 31 -5.96 2.57 -13.31
N THR A 32 -5.81 2.89 -12.04
CA THR A 32 -6.91 3.31 -11.15
C THR A 32 -6.53 4.62 -10.48
N PHE A 33 -7.34 5.66 -10.66
CA PHE A 33 -7.06 6.94 -10.00
C PHE A 33 -7.24 6.78 -8.49
N GLY A 34 -6.25 7.23 -7.72
CA GLY A 34 -6.21 7.08 -6.27
C GLY A 34 -5.33 5.93 -5.76
N GLY A 35 -5.14 4.86 -6.56
CA GLY A 35 -4.34 3.70 -6.16
C GLY A 35 -4.84 3.09 -4.85
N GLN A 36 -3.93 2.68 -3.96
CA GLN A 36 -4.28 2.06 -2.67
C GLN A 36 -5.12 2.93 -1.73
N VAL A 37 -5.08 4.26 -1.86
CA VAL A 37 -5.88 5.15 -1.02
C VAL A 37 -7.38 4.89 -1.22
N MET A 38 -7.78 4.38 -2.39
CA MET A 38 -9.18 4.01 -2.66
C MET A 38 -9.70 2.88 -1.74
N GLU A 39 -8.81 2.07 -1.18
CA GLU A 39 -9.14 0.95 -0.30
C GLU A 39 -9.14 1.35 1.20
N THR A 40 -8.76 2.60 1.51
CA THR A 40 -8.67 3.07 2.89
C THR A 40 -10.01 3.61 3.37
N VAL A 41 -10.57 3.00 4.42
CA VAL A 41 -11.90 3.36 4.97
C VAL A 41 -11.85 4.70 5.70
N GLY A 42 -10.83 4.91 6.55
CA GLY A 42 -10.65 6.14 7.33
C GLY A 42 -9.22 6.67 7.23
N ILE A 43 -9.07 7.97 7.01
CA ILE A 43 -7.79 8.67 6.94
C ILE A 43 -7.81 9.80 7.96
N GLU A 44 -6.98 9.70 9.00
CA GLU A 44 -6.84 10.69 10.08
C GLU A 44 -5.43 11.29 10.15
N ASN A 45 -4.50 10.78 9.35
CA ASN A 45 -3.09 11.15 9.33
C ASN A 45 -2.71 12.17 8.24
N MET A 46 -3.69 12.74 7.56
CA MET A 46 -3.46 13.79 6.58
C MET A 46 -3.58 15.17 7.23
N ILE A 47 -2.45 15.86 7.37
CA ILE A 47 -2.43 17.19 7.96
C ILE A 47 -3.36 18.16 7.21
N GLY A 48 -4.22 18.85 7.97
CA GLY A 48 -5.24 19.76 7.43
C GLY A 48 -6.60 19.09 7.17
N THR A 49 -6.70 17.77 7.33
CA THR A 49 -7.94 17.02 7.20
C THR A 49 -8.08 16.08 8.40
N PRO A 50 -8.86 16.46 9.44
CA PRO A 50 -8.98 15.66 10.66
C PRO A 50 -9.48 14.24 10.44
N TYR A 51 -10.41 14.08 9.47
CA TYR A 51 -10.94 12.79 9.03
C TYR A 51 -11.43 12.87 7.59
N THR A 52 -11.17 11.85 6.81
CA THR A 52 -11.77 11.65 5.48
C THR A 52 -11.74 10.16 5.10
N GLU A 53 -12.47 9.81 4.07
CA GLU A 53 -12.42 8.49 3.44
C GLU A 53 -11.53 8.52 2.20
N GLY A 54 -10.85 7.42 1.90
CA GLY A 54 -9.96 7.32 0.75
C GLY A 54 -10.61 7.70 -0.57
N PRO A 55 -11.76 7.13 -0.94
CA PRO A 55 -12.46 7.50 -2.17
C PRO A 55 -12.83 9.00 -2.24
N LYS A 56 -13.27 9.58 -1.13
CA LYS A 56 -13.61 11.00 -1.04
C LYS A 56 -12.39 11.89 -1.23
N LEU A 57 -11.30 11.57 -0.57
CA LEU A 57 -10.02 12.29 -0.73
C LEU A 57 -9.54 12.23 -2.18
N MET A 58 -9.55 11.04 -2.77
CA MET A 58 -9.03 10.88 -4.14
C MET A 58 -9.93 11.48 -5.21
N ALA A 59 -11.23 11.56 -4.97
CA ALA A 59 -12.13 12.34 -5.83
C ALA A 59 -11.77 13.84 -5.83
N GLN A 60 -11.45 14.41 -4.68
CA GLN A 60 -10.99 15.81 -4.58
C GLN A 60 -9.64 16.02 -5.27
N VAL A 61 -8.70 15.07 -5.12
CA VAL A 61 -7.40 15.13 -5.78
C VAL A 61 -7.55 15.05 -7.31
N GLU A 62 -8.43 14.18 -7.80
CA GLU A 62 -8.72 14.06 -9.22
C GLU A 62 -9.35 15.35 -9.77
N GLU A 63 -10.32 15.91 -9.07
CA GLU A 63 -10.94 17.18 -9.44
C GLU A 63 -9.88 18.30 -9.49
N HIS A 64 -8.99 18.34 -8.51
CA HIS A 64 -7.90 19.31 -8.47
C HIS A 64 -6.96 19.15 -9.68
N ALA A 65 -6.54 17.92 -10.00
CA ALA A 65 -5.69 17.66 -11.17
C ALA A 65 -6.34 18.10 -12.48
N LYS A 66 -7.65 17.90 -12.64
CA LYS A 66 -8.42 18.30 -13.82
C LYS A 66 -8.53 19.82 -14.01
N LYS A 67 -8.23 20.64 -13.01
CA LYS A 67 -8.18 22.10 -13.15
C LYS A 67 -6.96 22.60 -13.92
N TYR A 68 -6.00 21.75 -14.18
CA TYR A 68 -4.79 22.06 -14.92
C TYR A 68 -4.79 21.35 -16.29
N PRO A 69 -4.03 21.84 -17.27
CA PRO A 69 -3.92 21.23 -18.60
C PRO A 69 -3.02 19.96 -18.53
N ILE A 70 -3.55 18.92 -17.92
CA ILE A 70 -2.92 17.61 -17.78
C ILE A 70 -3.70 16.62 -18.66
N ASP A 71 -3.01 15.94 -19.57
CA ASP A 71 -3.60 14.88 -20.38
C ASP A 71 -3.67 13.59 -19.53
N ILE A 72 -4.82 13.31 -18.91
CA ILE A 72 -5.00 12.15 -18.00
C ILE A 72 -5.57 10.97 -18.77
N MET A 73 -4.76 9.93 -18.96
CA MET A 73 -5.11 8.67 -19.61
C MET A 73 -5.51 7.65 -18.55
N LYS A 74 -6.81 7.50 -18.30
CA LYS A 74 -7.38 6.57 -17.31
C LYS A 74 -7.56 5.17 -17.86
N ASN A 75 -7.65 4.20 -16.95
CA ASN A 75 -7.85 2.78 -17.25
C ASN A 75 -6.76 2.25 -18.19
N GLN A 76 -5.55 2.76 -18.04
CA GLN A 76 -4.40 2.40 -18.84
C GLN A 76 -3.30 1.86 -17.93
N ARG A 77 -2.90 0.64 -18.16
CA ARG A 77 -1.79 0.02 -17.47
C ARG A 77 -0.53 0.08 -18.32
N VAL A 78 0.58 0.45 -17.68
CA VAL A 78 1.89 0.46 -18.32
C VAL A 78 2.43 -0.97 -18.33
N LYS A 79 2.84 -1.41 -19.51
CA LYS A 79 3.46 -2.72 -19.74
C LYS A 79 4.98 -2.66 -19.67
N ASN A 80 5.56 -1.64 -20.30
CA ASN A 80 7.02 -1.47 -20.40
C ASN A 80 7.40 0.00 -20.44
N ILE A 81 8.61 0.30 -19.96
CA ILE A 81 9.21 1.63 -20.04
C ILE A 81 10.65 1.45 -20.52
N GLU A 82 11.00 2.13 -21.61
CA GLU A 82 12.32 2.06 -22.21
C GLU A 82 12.87 3.46 -22.44
N LYS A 83 14.15 3.68 -22.11
CA LYS A 83 14.84 4.91 -22.41
C LYS A 83 15.57 4.77 -23.75
N LYS A 84 15.13 5.57 -24.72
CA LYS A 84 15.79 5.81 -26.00
C LYS A 84 16.20 7.30 -26.07
N ASP A 85 16.12 7.92 -27.24
CA ASP A 85 16.25 9.38 -27.36
C ASP A 85 15.21 10.11 -26.50
N LEU A 86 13.99 9.58 -26.50
CA LEU A 86 12.93 9.89 -25.54
C LEU A 86 12.64 8.67 -24.67
N ILE A 87 11.94 8.89 -23.56
CA ILE A 87 11.38 7.80 -22.78
C ILE A 87 10.12 7.32 -23.49
N GLU A 88 10.07 6.05 -23.85
CA GLU A 88 8.93 5.37 -24.43
C GLU A 88 8.22 4.56 -23.36
N VAL A 89 6.92 4.78 -23.21
CA VAL A 89 6.05 4.09 -22.26
C VAL A 89 5.02 3.31 -23.06
N GLU A 90 5.16 2.00 -23.11
CA GLU A 90 4.23 1.08 -23.75
C GLU A 90 3.09 0.74 -22.80
N LEU A 91 1.86 0.87 -23.27
CA LEU A 91 0.64 0.49 -22.54
C LEU A 91 0.21 -0.93 -22.91
N GLU A 92 -0.59 -1.58 -22.07
CA GLU A 92 -1.10 -2.94 -22.35
C GLU A 92 -1.96 -3.01 -23.61
N ASN A 93 -2.62 -1.91 -23.99
CA ASN A 93 -3.40 -1.81 -25.24
C ASN A 93 -2.52 -1.63 -26.50
N GLY A 94 -1.19 -1.64 -26.38
CA GLY A 94 -0.23 -1.49 -27.46
C GLY A 94 0.12 -0.04 -27.86
N ALA A 95 -0.51 0.96 -27.25
CA ALA A 95 -0.14 2.36 -27.48
C ALA A 95 1.22 2.67 -26.86
N VAL A 96 1.99 3.53 -27.52
CA VAL A 96 3.30 4.00 -27.04
C VAL A 96 3.26 5.50 -26.84
N LEU A 97 3.52 5.94 -25.64
CA LEU A 97 3.65 7.35 -25.27
C LEU A 97 5.12 7.74 -25.21
N LYS A 98 5.42 8.95 -25.64
CA LYS A 98 6.80 9.48 -25.66
C LYS A 98 6.90 10.72 -24.79
N ALA A 99 7.94 10.77 -23.97
CA ALA A 99 8.21 11.90 -23.09
C ALA A 99 9.71 12.19 -22.96
N LYS A 100 10.06 13.45 -22.69
CA LYS A 100 11.46 13.82 -22.38
C LYS A 100 11.88 13.28 -21.01
N THR A 101 10.94 13.27 -20.05
CA THR A 101 11.14 12.77 -18.69
C THR A 101 9.93 11.96 -18.22
N ALA A 102 10.14 11.03 -17.31
CA ALA A 102 9.08 10.28 -16.66
C ALA A 102 9.21 10.35 -15.14
N VAL A 103 8.07 10.46 -14.46
CA VAL A 103 7.95 10.35 -13.00
C VAL A 103 7.23 9.04 -12.70
N LEU A 104 7.93 8.11 -12.07
CA LEU A 104 7.37 6.81 -11.68
C LEU A 104 6.80 6.91 -10.27
N SER A 105 5.48 6.94 -10.17
CA SER A 105 4.73 7.01 -8.91
C SER A 105 3.73 5.85 -8.83
N VAL A 106 4.23 4.66 -9.16
CA VAL A 106 3.45 3.43 -9.34
C VAL A 106 2.90 2.86 -8.02
N GLY A 107 3.36 3.40 -6.88
CA GLY A 107 2.93 2.95 -5.57
C GLY A 107 3.37 1.52 -5.26
N ALA A 108 2.59 0.87 -4.41
CA ALA A 108 2.76 -0.52 -4.04
C ALA A 108 1.40 -1.23 -4.05
N ARG A 109 1.41 -2.55 -4.04
CA ARG A 109 0.23 -3.38 -3.81
C ARG A 109 0.52 -4.31 -2.65
N TRP A 110 -0.45 -4.45 -1.77
CA TRP A 110 -0.39 -5.44 -0.72
C TRP A 110 -0.32 -6.84 -1.33
N ARG A 111 0.44 -7.70 -0.72
CA ARG A 111 0.42 -9.13 -1.03
C ARG A 111 -0.55 -9.80 -0.07
N ASN A 112 -1.55 -10.47 -0.62
CA ASN A 112 -2.47 -11.27 0.15
C ASN A 112 -1.83 -12.62 0.50
N VAL A 113 -2.27 -13.21 1.60
CA VAL A 113 -1.87 -14.57 2.00
C VAL A 113 -2.62 -15.59 1.16
N ASN A 114 -3.80 -15.22 0.63
CA ASN A 114 -4.69 -16.04 -0.19
C ASN A 114 -5.16 -17.32 0.53
N VAL A 115 -5.57 -17.16 1.78
CA VAL A 115 -6.14 -18.25 2.59
C VAL A 115 -7.63 -18.01 2.84
N PRO A 116 -8.43 -19.07 3.11
CA PRO A 116 -9.81 -18.91 3.53
C PRO A 116 -9.93 -17.95 4.71
N GLY A 117 -10.97 -17.10 4.70
CA GLY A 117 -11.23 -16.09 5.71
C GLY A 117 -10.52 -14.75 5.49
N GLU A 118 -9.44 -14.67 4.69
CA GLU A 118 -8.71 -13.40 4.51
C GLU A 118 -9.60 -12.30 3.92
N GLU A 119 -10.33 -12.61 2.86
CA GLU A 119 -11.20 -11.63 2.20
C GLU A 119 -12.50 -11.40 2.97
N GLU A 120 -13.06 -12.45 3.58
CA GLU A 120 -14.30 -12.40 4.37
C GLU A 120 -14.16 -11.46 5.59
N PHE A 121 -13.01 -11.53 6.26
CA PHE A 121 -12.73 -10.72 7.45
C PHE A 121 -11.95 -9.44 7.15
N ARG A 122 -11.81 -9.05 5.89
CA ARG A 122 -11.23 -7.74 5.52
C ARG A 122 -12.06 -6.63 6.17
N THR A 123 -11.44 -5.71 6.87
CA THR A 123 -12.05 -4.67 7.72
C THR A 123 -12.78 -5.19 8.99
N LYS A 124 -12.81 -6.51 9.20
CA LYS A 124 -13.40 -7.14 10.39
C LYS A 124 -12.34 -7.85 11.24
N GLY A 125 -11.13 -7.33 11.27
CA GLY A 125 -9.98 -7.89 11.98
C GLY A 125 -8.81 -8.27 11.07
N VAL A 126 -9.00 -8.34 9.75
CA VAL A 126 -7.91 -8.41 8.76
C VAL A 126 -7.64 -7.04 8.18
N THR A 127 -6.40 -6.58 8.27
CA THR A 127 -5.93 -5.30 7.72
C THR A 127 -4.52 -5.42 7.13
N ASN A 128 -4.19 -4.51 6.22
CA ASN A 128 -2.85 -4.38 5.64
C ASN A 128 -2.12 -3.11 6.11
N CYS A 129 -2.76 -2.27 6.94
CA CYS A 129 -2.18 -1.00 7.36
C CYS A 129 -2.11 -0.90 8.90
N PRO A 130 -1.00 -1.29 9.54
CA PRO A 130 -0.87 -1.22 10.99
C PRO A 130 -0.96 0.21 11.53
N HIS A 131 -0.46 1.20 10.79
CA HIS A 131 -0.54 2.61 11.20
C HIS A 131 -1.98 3.17 11.12
N CYS A 132 -2.79 2.69 10.13
CA CYS A 132 -4.15 3.18 9.96
C CYS A 132 -5.08 2.56 11.00
N ASP A 133 -4.97 1.25 11.18
CA ASP A 133 -5.93 0.45 11.94
C ASP A 133 -5.36 -0.03 13.30
N GLY A 134 -4.07 0.23 13.57
CA GLY A 134 -3.42 -0.17 14.83
C GLY A 134 -4.22 0.14 16.09
N PRO A 135 -4.79 1.35 16.24
CA PRO A 135 -5.57 1.72 17.43
C PRO A 135 -6.74 0.79 17.74
N ILE A 136 -7.39 0.17 16.74
CA ILE A 136 -8.52 -0.77 16.98
C ILE A 136 -8.08 -2.10 17.60
N PHE A 137 -6.78 -2.39 17.57
CA PHE A 137 -6.18 -3.59 18.15
C PHE A 137 -5.58 -3.38 19.54
N THR A 138 -5.79 -2.20 20.14
CA THR A 138 -5.32 -1.90 21.51
C THR A 138 -5.81 -2.93 22.51
N GLY A 139 -4.87 -3.52 23.26
CA GLY A 139 -5.15 -4.55 24.27
C GLY A 139 -5.57 -5.92 23.72
N LYS A 140 -5.53 -6.15 22.41
CA LYS A 140 -5.85 -7.43 21.77
C LYS A 140 -4.60 -8.23 21.46
N LYS A 141 -4.77 -9.55 21.25
CA LYS A 141 -3.76 -10.41 20.65
C LYS A 141 -3.88 -10.29 19.13
N VAL A 142 -2.77 -10.03 18.46
CA VAL A 142 -2.74 -9.85 17.01
C VAL A 142 -1.71 -10.77 16.36
N ALA A 143 -1.97 -11.15 15.11
CA ALA A 143 -1.01 -11.88 14.29
C ALA A 143 -0.56 -11.00 13.11
N VAL A 144 0.74 -10.96 12.87
CA VAL A 144 1.35 -10.33 11.69
C VAL A 144 1.86 -11.44 10.79
N ILE A 145 1.37 -11.48 9.55
CA ILE A 145 1.73 -12.52 8.59
C ILE A 145 2.86 -12.01 7.70
N GLY A 146 4.03 -12.66 7.83
CA GLY A 146 5.24 -12.35 7.08
C GLY A 146 6.34 -11.68 7.91
N GLY A 147 7.56 -12.17 7.76
CA GLY A 147 8.76 -11.74 8.49
C GLY A 147 9.75 -10.92 7.65
N GLY A 148 9.27 -10.20 6.63
CA GLY A 148 10.02 -9.17 5.92
C GLY A 148 10.01 -7.82 6.65
N ASN A 149 10.67 -6.78 6.09
CA ASN A 149 10.74 -5.46 6.70
C ASN A 149 9.37 -4.94 7.12
N SER A 150 8.39 -4.92 6.22
CA SER A 150 7.04 -4.40 6.52
C SER A 150 6.33 -5.17 7.65
N GLY A 151 6.49 -6.50 7.71
CA GLY A 151 5.87 -7.30 8.78
C GLY A 151 6.54 -7.06 10.13
N ILE A 152 7.87 -6.98 10.16
CA ILE A 152 8.60 -6.73 11.41
C ILE A 152 8.39 -5.29 11.91
N GLU A 153 8.35 -4.30 11.02
CA GLU A 153 7.96 -2.92 11.36
C GLU A 153 6.55 -2.87 11.95
N ALA A 154 5.58 -3.54 11.29
CA ALA A 154 4.22 -3.65 11.80
C ALA A 154 4.16 -4.30 13.20
N ALA A 155 4.93 -5.37 13.43
CA ALA A 155 4.99 -6.02 14.73
C ALA A 155 5.57 -5.11 15.83
N ILE A 156 6.61 -4.33 15.49
CA ILE A 156 7.21 -3.37 16.42
C ILE A 156 6.21 -2.27 16.79
N ASP A 157 5.49 -1.73 15.81
CA ASP A 157 4.50 -0.67 16.04
C ASP A 157 3.31 -1.19 16.86
N LEU A 158 2.78 -2.36 16.50
CA LEU A 158 1.66 -2.97 17.20
C LEU A 158 2.03 -3.43 18.62
N ALA A 159 3.28 -3.74 18.90
CA ALA A 159 3.72 -4.10 20.24
C ALA A 159 3.52 -2.96 21.27
N GLY A 160 3.46 -1.70 20.81
CA GLY A 160 3.13 -0.56 21.66
C GLY A 160 1.64 -0.43 22.02
N LEU A 161 0.76 -1.17 21.36
CA LEU A 161 -0.70 -1.06 21.47
C LEU A 161 -1.35 -2.38 21.88
N ALA A 162 -0.94 -3.48 21.28
CA ALA A 162 -1.52 -4.80 21.48
C ALA A 162 -1.08 -5.44 22.81
N GLU A 163 -1.92 -6.33 23.35
CA GLU A 163 -1.55 -7.19 24.46
C GLU A 163 -0.38 -8.09 24.07
N HIS A 164 -0.46 -8.74 22.91
CA HIS A 164 0.58 -9.61 22.38
C HIS A 164 0.55 -9.64 20.85
N VAL A 165 1.73 -9.71 20.23
CA VAL A 165 1.90 -9.81 18.78
C VAL A 165 2.57 -11.13 18.42
N TYR A 166 1.95 -11.90 17.52
CA TYR A 166 2.53 -13.12 16.93
C TYR A 166 2.96 -12.80 15.51
N VAL A 167 4.24 -12.96 15.19
CA VAL A 167 4.75 -12.89 13.82
C VAL A 167 4.78 -14.30 13.26
N LEU A 168 4.06 -14.56 12.18
CA LEU A 168 4.00 -15.86 11.50
C LEU A 168 4.77 -15.78 10.18
N GLU A 169 5.91 -16.48 10.10
CA GLU A 169 6.77 -16.53 8.91
C GLU A 169 6.90 -17.95 8.41
N PHE A 170 6.58 -18.19 7.14
CA PHE A 170 6.64 -19.53 6.54
C PHE A 170 8.08 -19.99 6.21
N LEU A 171 9.02 -19.06 6.06
CA LEU A 171 10.42 -19.37 5.87
C LEU A 171 11.10 -19.72 7.21
N PRO A 172 12.23 -20.45 7.17
CA PRO A 172 12.99 -20.79 8.38
C PRO A 172 13.65 -19.57 9.04
N THR A 173 13.76 -18.45 8.34
CA THR A 173 14.41 -17.23 8.82
C THR A 173 13.64 -16.00 8.40
N LEU A 174 13.65 -14.97 9.23
CA LEU A 174 13.15 -13.65 8.88
C LEU A 174 13.95 -13.07 7.69
N LYS A 175 13.28 -12.29 6.86
CA LYS A 175 13.89 -11.57 5.73
C LYS A 175 13.99 -10.07 5.95
N ALA A 176 13.61 -9.59 7.12
CA ALA A 176 13.80 -8.22 7.54
C ALA A 176 15.28 -7.87 7.72
N ASP A 177 15.64 -6.61 7.66
CA ASP A 177 16.97 -6.10 7.96
C ASP A 177 17.35 -6.43 9.40
N GLN A 178 18.63 -6.69 9.65
CA GLN A 178 19.12 -7.16 10.95
C GLN A 178 18.73 -6.20 12.09
N VAL A 179 18.78 -4.90 11.86
CA VAL A 179 18.40 -3.89 12.87
C VAL A 179 16.94 -4.02 13.32
N LEU A 180 16.04 -4.43 12.44
CA LEU A 180 14.63 -4.69 12.74
C LEU A 180 14.47 -6.01 13.50
N GLN A 181 15.22 -7.04 13.10
CA GLN A 181 15.22 -8.32 13.78
C GLN A 181 15.72 -8.18 15.22
N ASP A 182 16.81 -7.45 15.44
CA ASP A 182 17.37 -7.19 16.76
C ASP A 182 16.39 -6.42 17.64
N ARG A 183 15.66 -5.45 17.05
CA ARG A 183 14.67 -4.66 17.77
C ARG A 183 13.45 -5.49 18.17
N VAL A 184 12.89 -6.29 17.28
CA VAL A 184 11.71 -7.11 17.59
C VAL A 184 11.99 -8.16 18.65
N GLN A 185 13.19 -8.73 18.70
CA GLN A 185 13.61 -9.71 19.69
C GLN A 185 13.69 -9.14 21.11
N GLN A 186 13.83 -7.83 21.27
CA GLN A 186 13.86 -7.17 22.58
C GLN A 186 12.47 -6.92 23.16
N LEU A 187 11.41 -7.10 22.38
CA LEU A 187 10.03 -6.86 22.78
C LEU A 187 9.44 -8.08 23.50
N LYS A 188 9.05 -7.89 24.77
CA LYS A 188 8.57 -8.99 25.63
C LYS A 188 7.20 -9.53 25.23
N ASN A 189 6.41 -8.73 24.54
CA ASN A 189 5.06 -9.08 24.08
C ASN A 189 5.01 -9.39 22.56
N VAL A 190 6.15 -9.78 21.99
CA VAL A 190 6.21 -10.26 20.60
C VAL A 190 6.76 -11.68 20.59
N THR A 191 6.10 -12.57 19.88
CA THR A 191 6.55 -13.94 19.61
C THR A 191 6.72 -14.11 18.10
N VAL A 192 7.93 -14.48 17.68
CA VAL A 192 8.23 -14.80 16.29
C VAL A 192 8.21 -16.31 16.09
N LEU A 193 7.36 -16.77 15.19
CA LEU A 193 7.25 -18.17 14.77
C LEU A 193 7.70 -18.27 13.31
N THR A 194 8.75 -19.04 13.06
CA THR A 194 9.27 -19.35 11.72
C THR A 194 8.91 -20.78 11.34
N ASN A 195 8.99 -21.13 10.06
CA ASN A 195 8.52 -22.40 9.47
C ASN A 195 6.99 -22.62 9.62
N VAL A 196 6.21 -21.59 9.90
CA VAL A 196 4.76 -21.70 10.09
C VAL A 196 3.99 -21.10 8.91
N ALA A 197 3.18 -21.90 8.25
CA ALA A 197 2.36 -21.45 7.13
C ALA A 197 0.93 -21.20 7.59
N THR A 198 0.47 -19.94 7.49
CA THR A 198 -0.94 -19.61 7.71
C THR A 198 -1.83 -20.40 6.75
N LYS A 199 -2.90 -21.01 7.25
CA LYS A 199 -3.81 -21.84 6.48
C LYS A 199 -5.21 -21.31 6.38
N GLU A 200 -5.72 -20.74 7.44
CA GLU A 200 -7.10 -20.26 7.50
C GLU A 200 -7.25 -19.22 8.60
N ILE A 201 -8.11 -18.23 8.35
CA ILE A 201 -8.53 -17.22 9.31
C ILE A 201 -9.97 -17.50 9.67
N HIS A 202 -10.27 -17.61 10.96
CA HIS A 202 -11.56 -17.99 11.48
C HIS A 202 -12.21 -16.86 12.25
N GLY A 203 -13.52 -16.84 12.23
CA GLY A 203 -14.33 -15.93 13.03
C GLY A 203 -15.81 -16.08 12.72
N SER A 204 -16.61 -15.26 13.37
CA SER A 204 -18.05 -15.09 13.11
C SER A 204 -18.31 -13.71 12.52
N ASP A 205 -18.46 -12.69 13.36
CA ASP A 205 -18.62 -11.29 12.93
C ASP A 205 -17.25 -10.60 12.68
N GLN A 206 -16.20 -11.11 13.33
CA GLN A 206 -14.82 -10.62 13.24
C GLN A 206 -13.84 -11.77 13.40
N VAL A 207 -12.55 -11.51 13.16
CA VAL A 207 -11.49 -12.51 13.38
C VAL A 207 -11.43 -12.94 14.84
N GLU A 208 -11.39 -14.24 15.07
CA GLU A 208 -11.30 -14.88 16.38
C GLU A 208 -10.07 -15.78 16.51
N ALA A 209 -9.65 -16.43 15.41
CA ALA A 209 -8.54 -17.36 15.42
C ALA A 209 -7.85 -17.46 14.06
N ILE A 210 -6.63 -17.99 14.08
CA ILE A 210 -5.84 -18.34 12.89
C ILE A 210 -5.34 -19.78 13.04
N THR A 211 -5.53 -20.58 11.99
CA THR A 211 -4.87 -21.89 11.86
C THR A 211 -3.59 -21.75 11.03
N TYR A 212 -2.50 -22.31 11.53
CA TYR A 212 -1.25 -22.44 10.80
C TYR A 212 -0.70 -23.88 10.92
N LEU A 213 0.18 -24.24 10.01
CA LEU A 213 0.97 -25.48 10.04
C LEU A 213 2.40 -25.14 10.44
N ASP A 214 2.91 -25.93 11.35
CA ASP A 214 4.30 -25.96 11.82
C ASP A 214 5.06 -27.08 11.10
#